data_25c2e10294442aec72416c0e362fddc8
#
_entry.id   25c2e10294442aec72416c0e362fddc8
#
_cell.length_a   1.000
_cell.length_b   1.000
_cell.length_c   1.000
_cell.angle_alpha   90.00
_cell.angle_beta   90.00
_cell.angle_gamma   90.00
#
_symmetry.space_group_name_H-M   'P 1'
#
loop_
_entity.id
_entity.type
_entity.pdbx_description
1 polymer ?
#
loop_
_entity_poly.entity_id
_entity_poly.type
_entity_poly.pdbx_seq_one_letter_code
_entity_poly.pdbx_strand_id
1 'polypeptide(L)'
;MEYFYNNFMNHRRDQWLRAIHSVEVQSDGKWYRGEFNKKEIEGDTLVILATFPELDAKTCTITASRVIDVRGEVAAYQQRVIEKISGQGCMIKLTIPIYEVSL
;
A
#
# COMPACT_ATOMS: atom_id res chain seq x y z
N MET A 1 -17.03 20.91 -10.18
CA MET A 1 -17.25 21.83 -9.05
C MET A 1 -17.08 21.08 -7.74
N GLU A 2 -16.23 21.58 -6.89
CA GLU A 2 -15.99 20.96 -5.60
C GLU A 2 -17.07 21.40 -4.59
N TYR A 3 -17.67 20.44 -3.93
CA TYR A 3 -18.66 20.70 -2.89
C TYR A 3 -17.99 20.89 -1.53
N PHE A 4 -16.98 20.07 -1.21
CA PHE A 4 -16.27 20.16 0.05
C PHE A 4 -14.98 20.97 -0.09
N TYR A 5 -14.65 21.73 0.93
CA TYR A 5 -13.40 22.47 0.98
C TYR A 5 -12.20 21.53 1.08
N ASN A 6 -11.05 21.97 0.58
CA ASN A 6 -9.80 21.20 0.60
C ASN A 6 -9.40 20.75 1.99
N ASN A 7 -9.62 21.57 3.01
CA ASN A 7 -9.29 21.20 4.39
C ASN A 7 -10.04 19.95 4.84
N PHE A 8 -11.32 19.85 4.49
CA PHE A 8 -12.12 18.67 4.80
C PHE A 8 -11.64 17.45 4.03
N MET A 9 -11.39 17.60 2.74
CA MET A 9 -10.91 16.49 1.90
C MET A 9 -9.53 16.02 2.33
N ASN A 10 -8.63 16.93 2.71
CA ASN A 10 -7.32 16.58 3.23
C ASN A 10 -7.41 15.82 4.55
N HIS A 11 -8.36 16.18 5.40
CA HIS A 11 -8.62 15.46 6.65
C HIS A 11 -9.07 14.01 6.36
N ARG A 12 -9.91 13.81 5.36
CA ARG A 12 -10.35 12.47 4.93
C ARG A 12 -9.19 11.66 4.39
N ARG A 13 -8.32 12.26 3.58
CA ARG A 13 -7.12 11.60 3.08
C ARG A 13 -6.20 11.20 4.21
N ASP A 14 -6.00 12.07 5.19
CA ASP A 14 -5.21 11.78 6.37
C ASP A 14 -5.79 10.62 7.19
N GLN A 15 -7.10 10.56 7.34
CA GLN A 15 -7.77 9.44 8.03
C GLN A 15 -7.51 8.12 7.32
N TRP A 16 -7.58 8.07 5.99
CA TRP A 16 -7.26 6.89 5.21
C TRP A 16 -5.80 6.48 5.40
N LEU A 17 -4.92 7.45 5.33
CA LEU A 17 -3.49 7.20 5.48
C LEU A 17 -3.18 6.56 6.84
N ARG A 18 -3.81 7.07 7.89
CA ARG A 18 -3.63 6.54 9.26
C ARG A 18 -4.30 5.20 9.47
N ALA A 19 -5.33 4.87 8.70
CA ALA A 19 -6.02 3.59 8.80
C ALA A 19 -5.20 2.42 8.26
N ILE A 20 -4.20 2.68 7.42
CA ILE A 20 -3.33 1.66 6.84
C ILE A 20 -2.19 1.37 7.80
N HIS A 21 -2.15 0.14 8.31
CA HIS A 21 -1.13 -0.30 9.25
C HIS A 21 0.09 -0.87 8.56
N SER A 22 -0.11 -1.76 7.59
CA SER A 22 1.00 -2.43 6.91
C SER A 22 0.60 -2.93 5.52
N VAL A 23 1.61 -3.14 4.69
CA VAL A 23 1.48 -3.81 3.39
C VAL A 23 2.27 -5.10 3.48
N GLU A 24 1.68 -6.21 3.03
CA GLU A 24 2.29 -7.53 3.08
C GLU A 24 2.27 -8.18 1.71
N VAL A 25 3.27 -9.00 1.43
CA VAL A 25 3.31 -9.84 0.23
C VAL A 25 3.44 -11.30 0.63
N GLN A 26 2.88 -12.18 -0.20
CA GLN A 26 2.93 -13.62 0.01
C GLN A 26 3.92 -14.26 -0.94
N SER A 27 4.78 -15.14 -0.40
CA SER A 27 5.67 -16.00 -1.16
C SER A 27 5.75 -17.36 -0.47
N ASP A 28 5.59 -18.43 -1.22
CA ASP A 28 5.61 -19.81 -0.71
C ASP A 28 4.63 -20.04 0.45
N GLY A 29 3.45 -19.42 0.35
CA GLY A 29 2.42 -19.54 1.37
C GLY A 29 2.66 -18.72 2.65
N LYS A 30 3.76 -18.00 2.73
CA LYS A 30 4.11 -17.18 3.89
C LYS A 30 3.96 -15.70 3.57
N TRP A 31 3.42 -14.93 4.52
CA TRP A 31 3.27 -13.49 4.41
C TRP A 31 4.48 -12.77 5.00
N TYR A 32 4.98 -11.78 4.27
CA TYR A 32 6.10 -10.93 4.68
C TYR A 32 5.61 -9.50 4.80
N ARG A 33 5.91 -8.86 5.91
CA ARG A 33 5.54 -7.46 6.13
C ARG A 33 6.59 -6.54 5.53
N GLY A 34 6.11 -5.51 4.83
CA GLY A 34 6.96 -4.47 4.29
C GLY A 34 7.28 -3.37 5.29
N GLU A 35 8.24 -2.55 4.91
CA GLU A 35 8.56 -1.30 5.58
C GLU A 35 8.11 -0.15 4.70
N PHE A 36 7.50 0.87 5.29
CA PHE A 36 7.09 2.06 4.56
C PHE A 36 8.30 2.96 4.27
N ASN A 37 8.56 3.21 2.99
CA ASN A 37 9.52 4.21 2.55
C ASN A 37 8.85 5.54 2.29
N LYS A 38 7.56 5.52 1.96
CA LYS A 38 6.77 6.71 1.69
C LYS A 38 5.34 6.42 2.10
N LYS A 39 4.74 7.34 2.82
CA LYS A 39 3.34 7.26 3.23
C LYS A 39 2.85 8.69 3.37
N GLU A 40 2.36 9.27 2.27
CA GLU A 40 2.02 10.69 2.24
C GLU A 40 0.88 11.01 1.29
N ILE A 41 0.39 12.23 1.38
CA ILE A 41 -0.63 12.78 0.51
C ILE A 41 0.06 13.63 -0.54
N GLU A 42 -0.23 13.35 -1.81
CA GLU A 42 0.19 14.14 -2.95
C GLU A 42 -1.04 14.62 -3.71
N GLY A 43 -1.38 15.91 -3.55
CA GLY A 43 -2.61 16.46 -4.14
C GLY A 43 -3.85 15.79 -3.56
N ASP A 44 -4.62 15.12 -4.42
CA ASP A 44 -5.82 14.36 -4.03
C ASP A 44 -5.56 12.87 -3.86
N THR A 45 -4.30 12.46 -3.84
CA THR A 45 -3.90 11.06 -3.91
C THR A 45 -3.05 10.69 -2.71
N LEU A 46 -3.32 9.51 -2.15
CA LEU A 46 -2.44 8.89 -1.16
C LEU A 46 -1.38 8.09 -1.91
N VAL A 47 -0.11 8.28 -1.55
CA VAL A 47 1.00 7.54 -2.12
C VAL A 47 1.70 6.77 -1.01
N ILE A 48 1.77 5.46 -1.18
CA ILE A 48 2.40 4.56 -0.23
C ILE A 48 3.41 3.70 -0.98
N LEU A 49 4.65 3.73 -0.51
CA LEU A 49 5.70 2.85 -1.00
C LEU A 49 6.13 1.94 0.13
N ALA A 50 6.11 0.63 -0.12
CA ALA A 50 6.57 -0.36 0.83
C ALA A 50 7.66 -1.23 0.20
N THR A 51 8.73 -1.46 0.94
CA THR A 51 9.81 -2.37 0.55
C THR A 51 9.84 -3.56 1.47
N PHE A 52 10.46 -4.65 1.02
CA PHE A 52 10.46 -5.93 1.74
C PHE A 52 11.89 -6.44 1.90
N PRO A 53 12.65 -5.89 2.88
CA PRO A 53 14.07 -6.23 3.05
C PRO A 53 14.32 -7.73 3.28
N GLU A 54 13.38 -8.43 3.92
CA GLU A 54 13.52 -9.88 4.14
C GLU A 54 13.62 -10.68 2.85
N LEU A 55 13.14 -10.12 1.74
CA LEU A 55 13.14 -10.79 0.44
C LEU A 55 14.34 -10.42 -0.43
N ASP A 56 15.15 -9.43 -0.04
CA ASP A 56 16.21 -8.91 -0.90
C ASP A 56 17.23 -9.98 -1.31
N ALA A 57 17.57 -10.88 -0.42
CA ALA A 57 18.54 -11.95 -0.68
C ALA A 57 17.89 -13.22 -1.24
N LYS A 58 16.60 -13.23 -1.50
CA LYS A 58 15.87 -14.43 -1.93
C LYS A 58 15.49 -14.39 -3.40
N THR A 59 15.62 -15.56 -4.04
CA THR A 59 14.96 -15.82 -5.32
C THR A 59 13.62 -16.44 -5.00
N CYS A 60 12.54 -15.75 -5.33
CA CYS A 60 11.20 -16.21 -4.97
C CYS A 60 10.15 -15.65 -5.94
N THR A 61 8.95 -16.22 -5.88
CA THR A 61 7.79 -15.74 -6.62
C THR A 61 6.80 -15.15 -5.62
N ILE A 62 6.46 -13.88 -5.81
CA ILE A 62 5.40 -13.23 -5.04
C ILE A 62 4.08 -13.53 -5.72
N THR A 63 3.11 -14.02 -4.95
CA THR A 63 1.83 -14.50 -5.48
C THR A 63 0.65 -13.62 -5.13
N ALA A 64 0.79 -12.78 -4.10
CA ALA A 64 -0.28 -11.90 -3.66
C ALA A 64 0.27 -10.74 -2.85
N SER A 65 -0.51 -9.67 -2.75
CA SER A 65 -0.26 -8.57 -1.83
C SER A 65 -1.54 -8.22 -1.08
N ARG A 66 -1.40 -7.68 0.12
CA ARG A 66 -2.55 -7.24 0.91
C ARG A 66 -2.19 -6.04 1.78
N VAL A 67 -3.21 -5.31 2.16
CA VAL A 67 -3.11 -4.19 3.10
C VAL A 67 -3.80 -4.61 4.39
N ILE A 68 -3.11 -4.42 5.51
CA ILE A 68 -3.66 -4.66 6.85
C ILE A 68 -3.99 -3.31 7.47
N ASP A 69 -5.21 -3.17 7.99
CA ASP A 69 -5.60 -1.93 8.65
C ASP A 69 -5.18 -1.91 10.12
N VAL A 70 -5.41 -0.77 10.77
CA VAL A 70 -5.02 -0.59 12.18
C VAL A 70 -5.80 -1.48 13.15
N ARG A 71 -6.87 -2.12 12.70
CA ARG A 71 -7.62 -3.09 13.50
C ARG A 71 -7.09 -4.51 13.34
N GLY A 72 -6.08 -4.70 12.48
CA GLY A 72 -5.51 -6.03 12.18
C GLY A 72 -6.29 -6.83 11.14
N GLU A 73 -7.23 -6.21 10.45
CA GLU A 73 -8.03 -6.86 9.42
C GLU A 73 -7.45 -6.62 8.03
N VAL A 74 -7.74 -7.53 7.10
CA VAL A 74 -7.36 -7.36 5.71
C VAL A 74 -8.28 -6.33 5.07
N ALA A 75 -7.71 -5.17 4.73
CA ALA A 75 -8.45 -4.08 4.11
C ALA A 75 -8.49 -4.20 2.58
N ALA A 76 -7.48 -4.80 1.99
CA ALA A 76 -7.38 -5.00 0.54
C ALA A 76 -6.51 -6.21 0.23
N TYR A 77 -6.83 -6.88 -0.87
CA TYR A 77 -6.12 -8.07 -1.31
C TYR A 77 -6.05 -8.08 -2.84
N GLN A 78 -4.90 -8.45 -3.37
CA GLN A 78 -4.73 -8.61 -4.81
C GLN A 78 -3.84 -9.80 -5.10
N GLN A 79 -4.29 -10.71 -5.97
CA GLN A 79 -3.43 -11.73 -6.54
C GLN A 79 -2.53 -11.08 -7.57
N ARG A 80 -1.24 -11.42 -7.52
CA ARG A 80 -0.25 -10.82 -8.40
C ARG A 80 0.98 -11.71 -8.44
N VAL A 81 1.46 -12.00 -9.64
CA VAL A 81 2.66 -12.82 -9.81
C VAL A 81 3.83 -11.91 -10.14
N ILE A 82 4.83 -11.91 -9.27
CA ILE A 82 6.08 -11.18 -9.48
C ILE A 82 7.23 -12.15 -9.22
N GLU A 83 8.03 -12.40 -10.25
CA GLU A 83 9.24 -13.22 -10.12
C GLU A 83 10.39 -12.32 -9.71
N LYS A 84 11.12 -12.75 -8.68
CA LYS A 84 12.21 -11.99 -8.09
C LYS A 84 13.44 -12.87 -7.93
N ILE A 85 14.61 -12.36 -8.30
CA ILE A 85 15.88 -13.02 -8.07
C ILE A 85 16.64 -12.39 -6.89
N SER A 86 17.58 -13.15 -6.34
CA SER A 86 18.45 -12.68 -5.26
C SER A 86 19.19 -11.40 -5.65
N GLY A 87 19.24 -10.43 -4.75
CA GLY A 87 19.86 -9.13 -4.97
C GLY A 87 18.95 -8.11 -5.62
N GLN A 88 17.77 -8.52 -6.09
CA GLN A 88 16.76 -7.63 -6.65
C GLN A 88 15.80 -7.21 -5.53
N GLY A 89 15.54 -5.92 -5.40
CA GLY A 89 14.58 -5.40 -4.41
C GLY A 89 13.14 -5.71 -4.80
N CYS A 90 12.28 -5.74 -3.78
CA CYS A 90 10.84 -5.85 -3.98
C CYS A 90 10.18 -4.58 -3.44
N MET A 91 9.36 -3.93 -4.25
CA MET A 91 8.66 -2.72 -3.86
C MET A 91 7.22 -2.78 -4.34
N ILE A 92 6.31 -2.42 -3.45
CA ILE A 92 4.90 -2.24 -3.80
C ILE A 92 4.56 -0.76 -3.67
N LYS A 93 4.01 -0.20 -4.74
CA LYS A 93 3.51 1.18 -4.76
C LYS A 93 1.99 1.16 -4.79
N LEU A 94 1.37 1.81 -3.82
CA LEU A 94 -0.07 2.04 -3.81
C LEU A 94 -0.34 3.50 -4.09
N THR A 95 -1.22 3.75 -5.05
CA THR A 95 -1.67 5.09 -5.41
C THR A 95 -3.19 5.10 -5.28
N ILE A 96 -3.69 5.81 -4.29
CA ILE A 96 -5.12 5.78 -3.94
C ILE A 96 -5.68 7.20 -4.08
N PRO A 97 -6.39 7.50 -5.19
CA PRO A 97 -7.03 8.80 -5.32
C PRO A 97 -8.26 8.87 -4.42
N ILE A 98 -8.39 9.96 -3.67
CA ILE A 98 -9.55 10.26 -2.86
C ILE A 98 -10.02 11.65 -3.23
N TYR A 99 -11.07 11.72 -3.99
CA TYR A 99 -11.63 12.96 -4.49
C TYR A 99 -13.16 12.90 -4.54
N GLU A 100 -13.75 14.07 -4.56
CA GLU A 100 -15.20 14.21 -4.67
C GLU A 100 -15.64 13.97 -6.11
N VAL A 101 -16.68 13.14 -6.28
CA VAL A 101 -17.27 12.87 -7.59
C VAL A 101 -18.56 13.72 -7.70
N SER A 102 -18.63 14.57 -8.71
CA SER A 102 -19.84 15.32 -9.02
C SER A 102 -20.87 14.41 -9.67
N LEU A 103 -22.06 14.46 -9.15
CA LEU A 103 -23.21 13.70 -9.69
C LEU A 103 -24.08 14.61 -10.56
#